data_2e72e037ef173e24d8f61da250041440
#
_entry.id   2e72e037ef173e24d8f61da250041440
#
_cell.length_a   1.000
_cell.length_b   1.000
_cell.length_c   1.000
_cell.angle_alpha   90.00
_cell.angle_beta   90.00
_cell.angle_gamma   90.00
#
_symmetry.space_group_name_H-M   'P 1'
#
loop_
_entity.id
_entity.type
_entity.pdbx_description
1 polymer ?
#
loop_
_entity_poly.entity_id
_entity_poly.type
_entity_poly.pdbx_seq_one_letter_code
_entity_poly.pdbx_strand_id
1 'polypeptide(L)'
;TLETVRVKIVEKNKERAEYLANELNDTIIINGNGLDEEVLAEANLDESETVLALTNDDEDNLMVSVLVEKFAKDQKKIEDKRTMALINKPNYSLLQSSLKIDDLIDPRMNTVSSILKHIHKGTIENAYTISNGEYEVIEAEIIETSELINKELKNSNLPEEIRIGAVLRDKKVVIPRSNFVFKKDDQVVFLAKKDSISFVENIFRLSSV
;
A
#
# COMPACT_ATOMS: atom_id res chain seq x y z
N THR A 1 10.61 18.68 -10.60
CA THR A 1 9.28 19.08 -11.09
C THR A 1 8.30 18.06 -10.58
N LEU A 2 7.40 18.48 -9.67
CA LEU A 2 6.24 17.67 -9.28
C LEU A 2 5.36 17.58 -10.53
N GLU A 3 5.17 16.38 -11.06
CA GLU A 3 4.18 16.14 -12.11
C GLU A 3 2.82 16.46 -11.54
N THR A 4 2.05 17.30 -12.26
CA THR A 4 0.71 17.69 -11.84
C THR A 4 -0.22 16.50 -12.10
N VAL A 5 -0.68 15.84 -11.06
CA VAL A 5 -1.68 14.75 -11.18
C VAL A 5 -3.01 15.38 -11.56
N ARG A 6 -3.58 14.95 -12.69
CA ARG A 6 -4.95 15.32 -13.09
C ARG A 6 -5.94 14.34 -12.50
N VAL A 7 -6.93 14.84 -11.79
CA VAL A 7 -7.95 14.03 -11.12
C VAL A 7 -9.31 14.25 -11.76
N LYS A 8 -10.05 13.15 -11.96
CA LYS A 8 -11.47 13.16 -12.30
C LYS A 8 -12.24 12.38 -11.25
N ILE A 9 -13.40 12.83 -10.87
CA ILE A 9 -14.27 12.15 -9.90
C ILE A 9 -15.61 11.85 -10.57
N VAL A 10 -16.02 10.60 -10.52
CA VAL A 10 -17.38 10.18 -10.88
C VAL A 10 -18.17 10.02 -9.59
N GLU A 11 -19.22 10.82 -9.44
CA GLU A 11 -20.09 10.84 -8.25
C GLU A 11 -21.56 10.66 -8.64
N LYS A 12 -22.20 9.62 -8.09
CA LYS A 12 -23.59 9.26 -8.41
C LYS A 12 -24.60 10.24 -7.81
N ASN A 13 -24.31 10.75 -6.60
CA ASN A 13 -25.20 11.70 -5.94
C ASN A 13 -25.01 13.11 -6.54
N LYS A 14 -26.08 13.66 -7.12
CA LYS A 14 -26.05 14.96 -7.78
C LYS A 14 -25.66 16.11 -6.86
N GLU A 15 -26.24 16.18 -5.66
CA GLU A 15 -25.95 17.25 -4.69
C GLU A 15 -24.48 17.20 -4.25
N ARG A 16 -23.95 15.96 -4.07
CA ARG A 16 -22.55 15.75 -3.72
C ARG A 16 -21.63 16.14 -4.88
N ALA A 17 -22.00 15.80 -6.11
CA ALA A 17 -21.23 16.17 -7.30
C ALA A 17 -21.17 17.70 -7.47
N GLU A 18 -22.31 18.40 -7.31
CA GLU A 18 -22.38 19.87 -7.33
C GLU A 18 -21.54 20.50 -6.22
N TYR A 19 -21.58 19.95 -5.01
CA TYR A 19 -20.74 20.40 -3.90
C TYR A 19 -19.25 20.24 -4.23
N LEU A 20 -18.83 19.06 -4.70
CA LEU A 20 -17.43 18.81 -5.07
C LEU A 20 -16.95 19.72 -6.20
N ALA A 21 -17.79 19.99 -7.20
CA ALA A 21 -17.46 20.89 -8.29
C ALA A 21 -17.22 22.36 -7.84
N ASN A 22 -17.88 22.77 -6.76
CA ASN A 22 -17.66 24.09 -6.17
C ASN A 22 -16.42 24.16 -5.27
N GLU A 23 -16.04 23.05 -4.62
CA GLU A 23 -14.92 23.01 -3.68
C GLU A 23 -13.57 22.72 -4.35
N LEU A 24 -13.57 21.93 -5.44
CA LEU A 24 -12.37 21.41 -6.08
C LEU A 24 -12.11 22.08 -7.43
N ASN A 25 -11.31 23.13 -7.44
CA ASN A 25 -11.07 23.95 -8.64
C ASN A 25 -10.29 23.25 -9.76
N ASP A 26 -9.40 22.31 -9.40
CA ASP A 26 -8.50 21.62 -10.34
C ASP A 26 -8.93 20.16 -10.65
N THR A 27 -10.21 19.83 -10.33
CA THR A 27 -10.73 18.47 -10.47
C THR A 27 -11.99 18.49 -11.34
N ILE A 28 -12.05 17.57 -12.31
CA ILE A 28 -13.24 17.40 -13.15
C ILE A 28 -14.23 16.49 -12.42
N ILE A 29 -15.44 16.97 -12.19
CA ILE A 29 -16.51 16.22 -11.55
C ILE A 29 -17.53 15.79 -12.60
N ILE A 30 -17.83 14.50 -12.66
CA ILE A 30 -18.82 13.90 -13.55
C ILE A 30 -19.93 13.33 -12.68
N ASN A 31 -21.16 13.81 -12.88
CA ASN A 31 -22.30 13.25 -12.16
C ASN A 31 -22.85 12.04 -12.89
N GLY A 32 -22.63 10.85 -12.34
CA GLY A 32 -23.08 9.61 -12.94
C GLY A 32 -22.75 8.37 -12.12
N ASN A 33 -23.23 7.22 -12.58
CA ASN A 33 -22.92 5.94 -11.95
C ASN A 33 -21.63 5.36 -12.54
N GLY A 34 -20.63 5.06 -11.71
CA GLY A 34 -19.36 4.44 -12.13
C GLY A 34 -19.47 3.03 -12.72
N LEU A 35 -20.68 2.44 -12.72
CA LEU A 35 -20.96 1.17 -13.42
C LEU A 35 -21.52 1.39 -14.83
N ASP A 36 -21.77 2.64 -15.24
CA ASP A 36 -22.30 3.00 -16.53
C ASP A 36 -21.15 3.21 -17.54
N GLU A 37 -21.20 2.50 -18.66
CA GLU A 37 -20.18 2.57 -19.70
C GLU A 37 -20.09 3.97 -20.33
N GLU A 38 -21.20 4.67 -20.48
CA GLU A 38 -21.22 6.03 -21.05
C GLU A 38 -20.54 7.02 -20.10
N VAL A 39 -20.78 6.89 -18.79
CA VAL A 39 -20.14 7.70 -17.75
C VAL A 39 -18.64 7.46 -17.68
N LEU A 40 -18.22 6.18 -17.78
CA LEU A 40 -16.80 5.80 -17.80
C LEU A 40 -16.10 6.32 -19.07
N ALA A 41 -16.80 6.32 -20.22
CA ALA A 41 -16.28 6.90 -21.45
C ALA A 41 -16.15 8.45 -21.34
N GLU A 42 -17.14 9.15 -20.75
CA GLU A 42 -17.06 10.58 -20.47
C GLU A 42 -15.87 10.92 -19.54
N ALA A 43 -15.58 10.05 -18.60
CA ALA A 43 -14.42 10.18 -17.72
C ALA A 43 -13.08 9.99 -18.46
N ASN A 44 -13.08 9.61 -19.76
CA ASN A 44 -11.89 9.23 -20.53
C ASN A 44 -11.09 8.15 -19.80
N LEU A 45 -11.77 7.09 -19.42
CA LEU A 45 -11.16 5.98 -18.68
C LEU A 45 -9.94 5.39 -19.41
N ASP A 46 -9.95 5.40 -20.73
CA ASP A 46 -8.88 4.91 -21.60
C ASP A 46 -7.56 5.71 -21.44
N GLU A 47 -7.63 6.97 -21.04
CA GLU A 47 -6.47 7.83 -20.80
C GLU A 47 -5.98 7.85 -19.35
N SER A 48 -6.74 7.25 -18.41
CA SER A 48 -6.35 7.24 -17.00
C SER A 48 -5.29 6.17 -16.70
N GLU A 49 -4.27 6.51 -15.93
CA GLU A 49 -3.22 5.60 -15.46
C GLU A 49 -3.70 4.77 -14.26
N THR A 50 -4.47 5.38 -13.36
CA THR A 50 -4.96 4.74 -12.14
C THR A 50 -6.44 5.02 -11.94
N VAL A 51 -7.20 3.99 -11.60
CA VAL A 51 -8.62 4.09 -11.26
C VAL A 51 -8.84 3.60 -9.84
N LEU A 52 -9.48 4.44 -9.03
CA LEU A 52 -9.80 4.19 -7.64
C LEU A 52 -11.31 4.05 -7.47
N ALA A 53 -11.79 2.86 -7.11
CA ALA A 53 -13.19 2.62 -6.77
C ALA A 53 -13.37 2.76 -5.25
N LEU A 54 -13.97 3.86 -4.80
CA LEU A 54 -14.02 4.28 -3.39
C LEU A 54 -15.45 4.55 -2.90
N THR A 55 -16.43 3.84 -3.45
CA THR A 55 -17.82 3.96 -2.97
C THR A 55 -17.99 3.26 -1.61
N ASN A 56 -19.16 3.38 -1.02
CA ASN A 56 -19.51 2.67 0.22
C ASN A 56 -20.03 1.24 -0.03
N ASP A 57 -20.07 0.80 -1.27
CA ASP A 57 -20.51 -0.55 -1.67
C ASP A 57 -19.33 -1.34 -2.24
N ASP A 58 -18.96 -2.43 -1.56
CA ASP A 58 -17.81 -3.26 -1.92
C ASP A 58 -18.02 -3.95 -3.28
N GLU A 59 -19.24 -4.39 -3.56
CA GLU A 59 -19.61 -5.06 -4.80
C GLU A 59 -19.49 -4.09 -5.99
N ASP A 60 -19.98 -2.87 -5.82
CA ASP A 60 -19.83 -1.81 -6.83
C ASP A 60 -18.34 -1.50 -7.07
N ASN A 61 -17.53 -1.41 -6.01
CA ASN A 61 -16.09 -1.13 -6.11
C ASN A 61 -15.34 -2.24 -6.88
N LEU A 62 -15.64 -3.51 -6.58
CA LEU A 62 -15.08 -4.63 -7.31
C LEU A 62 -15.52 -4.63 -8.78
N MET A 63 -16.81 -4.36 -9.03
CA MET A 63 -17.37 -4.37 -10.38
C MET A 63 -16.79 -3.25 -11.26
N VAL A 64 -16.64 -2.04 -10.71
CA VAL A 64 -15.96 -0.92 -11.39
C VAL A 64 -14.56 -1.36 -11.83
N SER A 65 -13.79 -1.98 -10.92
CA SER A 65 -12.43 -2.43 -11.24
C SER A 65 -12.40 -3.48 -12.37
N VAL A 66 -13.36 -4.40 -12.39
CA VAL A 66 -13.50 -5.40 -13.46
C VAL A 66 -13.87 -4.73 -14.79
N LEU A 67 -14.77 -3.75 -14.78
CA LEU A 67 -15.13 -2.98 -15.97
C LEU A 67 -13.93 -2.23 -16.54
N VAL A 68 -13.13 -1.58 -15.68
CA VAL A 68 -11.90 -0.88 -16.08
C VAL A 68 -10.93 -1.84 -16.80
N GLU A 69 -10.73 -3.03 -16.25
CA GLU A 69 -9.86 -4.06 -16.82
C GLU A 69 -10.36 -4.52 -18.21
N LYS A 70 -11.68 -4.65 -18.36
CA LYS A 70 -12.31 -4.98 -19.64
C LYS A 70 -12.08 -3.87 -20.70
N PHE A 71 -12.35 -2.61 -20.32
CA PHE A 71 -12.15 -1.46 -21.21
C PHE A 71 -10.69 -1.31 -21.64
N ALA A 72 -9.74 -1.49 -20.72
CA ALA A 72 -8.32 -1.43 -21.03
C ALA A 72 -7.92 -2.45 -22.10
N LYS A 73 -8.44 -3.67 -22.03
CA LYS A 73 -8.16 -4.75 -23.02
C LYS A 73 -8.66 -4.43 -24.40
N ASP A 74 -9.87 -3.90 -24.53
CA ASP A 74 -10.48 -3.58 -25.81
C ASP A 74 -9.71 -2.51 -26.58
N GLN A 75 -9.00 -1.61 -25.87
CA GLN A 75 -8.22 -0.50 -26.44
C GLN A 75 -6.73 -0.83 -26.73
N LYS A 76 -6.25 -2.04 -26.47
CA LYS A 76 -4.84 -2.45 -26.62
C LYS A 76 -3.82 -1.60 -25.83
N LYS A 77 -4.25 -0.87 -24.80
CA LYS A 77 -3.43 -0.01 -23.92
C LYS A 77 -3.26 -0.61 -22.53
N ILE A 78 -3.05 -1.93 -22.44
CA ILE A 78 -3.19 -2.72 -21.20
C ILE A 78 -2.00 -2.55 -20.25
N GLU A 79 -0.83 -2.11 -20.73
CA GLU A 79 0.43 -2.35 -20.01
C GLU A 79 0.63 -1.51 -18.74
N ASP A 80 -0.12 -0.42 -18.53
CA ASP A 80 0.16 0.50 -17.41
C ASP A 80 -1.06 0.97 -16.56
N LYS A 81 -2.25 0.38 -16.75
CA LYS A 81 -3.43 0.83 -16.02
C LYS A 81 -3.59 0.09 -14.69
N ARG A 82 -3.55 0.82 -13.59
CA ARG A 82 -3.69 0.28 -12.24
C ARG A 82 -5.11 0.44 -11.70
N THR A 83 -5.68 -0.61 -11.17
CA THR A 83 -6.99 -0.61 -10.52
C THR A 83 -6.90 -0.83 -9.03
N MET A 84 -7.61 0.01 -8.26
CA MET A 84 -7.65 -0.09 -6.80
C MET A 84 -9.10 -0.04 -6.33
N ALA A 85 -9.51 -0.99 -5.50
CA ALA A 85 -10.85 -1.06 -4.94
C ALA A 85 -10.84 -1.03 -3.41
N LEU A 86 -11.68 -0.19 -2.82
CA LEU A 86 -11.93 -0.19 -1.39
C LEU A 86 -12.87 -1.33 -1.03
N ILE A 87 -12.51 -2.14 -0.03
CA ILE A 87 -13.31 -3.24 0.46
C ILE A 87 -13.42 -3.20 1.99
N ASN A 88 -14.62 -3.42 2.50
CA ASN A 88 -14.89 -3.53 3.93
C ASN A 88 -15.10 -5.00 4.38
N LYS A 89 -15.41 -5.89 3.44
CA LYS A 89 -15.63 -7.32 3.69
C LYS A 89 -14.34 -8.11 3.49
N PRO A 90 -13.69 -8.67 4.55
CA PRO A 90 -12.38 -9.32 4.43
C PRO A 90 -12.34 -10.47 3.43
N ASN A 91 -13.44 -11.21 3.29
CA ASN A 91 -13.52 -12.36 2.41
C ASN A 91 -13.37 -12.01 0.92
N TYR A 92 -13.55 -10.74 0.55
CA TYR A 92 -13.40 -10.30 -0.84
C TYR A 92 -11.95 -10.22 -1.28
N SER A 93 -10.99 -10.21 -0.35
CA SER A 93 -9.56 -10.32 -0.68
C SER A 93 -9.25 -11.60 -1.46
N LEU A 94 -10.03 -12.68 -1.27
CA LEU A 94 -9.88 -13.93 -2.01
C LEU A 94 -10.21 -13.80 -3.50
N LEU A 95 -10.97 -12.77 -3.88
CA LEU A 95 -11.40 -12.53 -5.26
C LEU A 95 -10.38 -11.70 -6.04
N GLN A 96 -9.43 -11.05 -5.39
CA GLN A 96 -8.48 -10.12 -6.00
C GLN A 96 -7.80 -10.70 -7.25
N SER A 97 -7.16 -11.85 -7.11
CA SER A 97 -6.44 -12.50 -8.21
C SER A 97 -7.35 -12.97 -9.32
N SER A 98 -8.54 -13.48 -8.97
CA SER A 98 -9.54 -13.97 -9.94
C SER A 98 -10.15 -12.82 -10.75
N LEU A 99 -10.37 -11.67 -10.12
CA LEU A 99 -10.91 -10.47 -10.75
C LEU A 99 -9.83 -9.58 -11.36
N LYS A 100 -8.53 -9.92 -11.19
CA LYS A 100 -7.38 -9.16 -11.70
C LYS A 100 -7.33 -7.71 -11.22
N ILE A 101 -7.72 -7.47 -9.99
CA ILE A 101 -7.63 -6.15 -9.35
C ILE A 101 -6.22 -6.02 -8.77
N ASP A 102 -5.53 -4.93 -9.10
CA ASP A 102 -4.14 -4.73 -8.67
C ASP A 102 -4.04 -4.56 -7.16
N ASP A 103 -4.89 -3.71 -6.59
CA ASP A 103 -4.88 -3.45 -5.15
C ASP A 103 -6.29 -3.47 -4.56
N LEU A 104 -6.44 -4.18 -3.44
CA LEU A 104 -7.61 -4.07 -2.56
C LEU A 104 -7.22 -3.29 -1.30
N ILE A 105 -7.97 -2.23 -1.03
CA ILE A 105 -7.75 -1.35 0.12
C ILE A 105 -8.75 -1.70 1.20
N ASP A 106 -8.30 -2.31 2.31
CA ASP A 106 -9.10 -2.51 3.52
C ASP A 106 -8.82 -1.38 4.53
N PRO A 107 -9.76 -0.46 4.77
CA PRO A 107 -9.56 0.66 5.70
C PRO A 107 -9.24 0.23 7.13
N ARG A 108 -9.74 -0.94 7.55
CA ARG A 108 -9.47 -1.49 8.89
C ARG A 108 -8.02 -1.91 9.01
N MET A 109 -7.47 -2.57 7.98
CA MET A 109 -6.05 -2.96 7.96
C MET A 109 -5.15 -1.74 7.95
N ASN A 110 -5.51 -0.68 7.23
CA ASN A 110 -4.78 0.59 7.25
C ASN A 110 -4.84 1.24 8.64
N THR A 111 -6.00 1.18 9.31
CA THR A 111 -6.14 1.68 10.69
C THR A 111 -5.31 0.86 11.66
N VAL A 112 -5.34 -0.48 11.56
CA VAL A 112 -4.51 -1.38 12.39
C VAL A 112 -3.03 -1.07 12.18
N SER A 113 -2.57 -0.94 10.94
CA SER A 113 -1.18 -0.59 10.61
C SER A 113 -0.78 0.76 11.19
N SER A 114 -1.66 1.75 11.12
CA SER A 114 -1.42 3.06 11.72
C SER A 114 -1.32 3.00 13.26
N ILE A 115 -2.17 2.20 13.92
CA ILE A 115 -2.12 1.99 15.37
C ILE A 115 -0.83 1.25 15.75
N LEU A 116 -0.47 0.18 15.03
CA LEU A 116 0.75 -0.58 15.26
C LEU A 116 2.00 0.32 15.18
N LYS A 117 2.06 1.20 14.19
CA LYS A 117 3.13 2.19 14.06
C LYS A 117 3.32 3.03 15.33
N HIS A 118 2.25 3.36 16.06
CA HIS A 118 2.30 4.14 17.29
C HIS A 118 2.58 3.29 18.54
N ILE A 119 2.27 2.00 18.49
CA ILE A 119 2.46 1.07 19.62
C ILE A 119 3.88 0.51 19.62
N HIS A 120 4.44 0.22 18.46
CA HIS A 120 5.79 -0.27 18.33
C HIS A 120 6.79 0.76 18.88
N LYS A 121 7.55 0.35 19.90
CA LYS A 121 8.54 1.19 20.56
C LYS A 121 9.85 1.15 19.80
N GLY A 122 10.40 2.30 19.48
CA GLY A 122 11.73 2.40 18.86
C GLY A 122 11.70 3.10 17.53
N THR A 123 12.62 2.72 16.65
CA THR A 123 12.84 3.29 15.32
C THR A 123 12.01 2.62 14.21
N ILE A 124 10.88 1.98 14.59
CA ILE A 124 9.96 1.41 13.60
C ILE A 124 9.19 2.54 12.94
N GLU A 125 9.44 2.75 11.66
CA GLU A 125 8.81 3.80 10.88
C GLU A 125 7.46 3.37 10.32
N ASN A 126 7.36 2.13 9.86
CA ASN A 126 6.16 1.59 9.27
C ASN A 126 5.98 0.10 9.64
N ALA A 127 4.73 -0.32 9.78
CA ALA A 127 4.35 -1.71 9.95
C ALA A 127 3.09 -2.02 9.15
N TYR A 128 3.14 -3.06 8.33
CA TYR A 128 2.03 -3.50 7.48
C TYR A 128 1.77 -4.98 7.71
N THR A 129 0.53 -5.31 8.03
CA THR A 129 0.11 -6.69 8.22
C THR A 129 -0.26 -7.32 6.88
N ILE A 130 0.24 -8.53 6.63
CA ILE A 130 -0.06 -9.32 5.43
C ILE A 130 -0.54 -10.73 5.80
N SER A 131 -1.03 -11.50 4.82
CA SER A 131 -1.50 -12.87 5.00
C SER A 131 -2.48 -13.04 6.17
N ASN A 132 -3.57 -12.23 6.17
CA ASN A 132 -4.62 -12.28 7.21
C ASN A 132 -4.11 -12.10 8.64
N GLY A 133 -3.00 -11.40 8.83
CA GLY A 133 -2.45 -11.11 10.15
C GLY A 133 -1.38 -12.08 10.65
N GLU A 134 -0.94 -13.04 9.83
CA GLU A 134 0.11 -13.98 10.23
C GLU A 134 1.52 -13.38 10.16
N TYR A 135 1.73 -12.43 9.24
CA TYR A 135 3.03 -11.79 9.02
C TYR A 135 2.88 -10.27 9.03
N GLU A 136 3.96 -9.62 9.39
CA GLU A 136 4.12 -8.17 9.29
C GLU A 136 5.36 -7.82 8.45
N VAL A 137 5.20 -6.82 7.60
CA VAL A 137 6.32 -6.13 6.95
C VAL A 137 6.62 -4.90 7.79
N ILE A 138 7.81 -4.84 8.34
CA ILE A 138 8.25 -3.79 9.27
C ILE A 138 9.40 -3.03 8.64
N GLU A 139 9.31 -1.72 8.67
CA GLU A 139 10.39 -0.81 8.29
C GLU A 139 10.97 -0.16 9.54
N ALA A 140 12.27 -0.34 9.75
CA ALA A 140 12.94 0.19 10.92
C ALA A 140 14.33 0.75 10.57
N GLU A 141 14.74 1.80 11.27
CA GLU A 141 16.04 2.45 11.11
C GLU A 141 17.09 1.84 12.04
N ILE A 142 18.28 1.58 11.49
CA ILE A 142 19.45 1.17 12.30
C ILE A 142 20.04 2.38 13.01
N ILE A 143 19.91 2.40 14.31
CA ILE A 143 20.52 3.42 15.17
C ILE A 143 21.82 2.92 15.81
N GLU A 144 22.57 3.80 16.46
CA GLU A 144 23.87 3.49 17.10
C GLU A 144 23.78 2.37 18.16
N THR A 145 22.62 2.23 18.80
CA THR A 145 22.38 1.22 19.84
C THR A 145 21.81 -0.10 19.29
N SER A 146 21.55 -0.18 17.99
CA SER A 146 21.03 -1.40 17.37
C SER A 146 22.02 -2.55 17.46
N GLU A 147 21.54 -3.74 17.83
CA GLU A 147 22.36 -4.94 17.84
C GLU A 147 22.89 -5.38 16.47
N LEU A 148 22.32 -4.86 15.39
CA LEU A 148 22.73 -5.14 14.02
C LEU A 148 23.88 -4.28 13.54
N ILE A 149 24.15 -3.14 14.19
CA ILE A 149 25.16 -2.19 13.71
C ILE A 149 26.55 -2.84 13.56
N ASN A 150 27.21 -2.62 12.44
CA ASN A 150 28.51 -3.15 12.09
C ASN A 150 28.60 -4.70 12.07
N LYS A 151 27.46 -5.39 12.10
CA LYS A 151 27.41 -6.86 11.92
C LYS A 151 27.07 -7.22 10.47
N GLU A 152 27.64 -8.33 10.01
CA GLU A 152 27.21 -8.95 8.77
C GLU A 152 25.87 -9.68 8.98
N LEU A 153 25.02 -9.70 7.96
CA LEU A 153 23.71 -10.35 8.02
C LEU A 153 23.78 -11.80 8.52
N LYS A 154 24.76 -12.58 8.05
CA LYS A 154 24.96 -13.99 8.50
C LYS A 154 25.26 -14.11 10.01
N ASN A 155 25.74 -13.03 10.65
CA ASN A 155 26.10 -12.99 12.07
C ASN A 155 25.07 -12.24 12.92
N SER A 156 23.91 -11.92 12.35
CA SER A 156 22.86 -11.13 13.00
C SER A 156 22.03 -11.90 14.02
N ASN A 157 22.15 -13.24 14.05
CA ASN A 157 21.37 -14.14 14.90
C ASN A 157 19.84 -13.97 14.77
N LEU A 158 19.38 -13.55 13.57
CA LEU A 158 17.95 -13.40 13.32
C LEU A 158 17.28 -14.78 13.31
N PRO A 159 16.12 -14.95 13.97
CA PRO A 159 15.31 -16.15 13.88
C PRO A 159 14.92 -16.49 12.44
N GLU A 160 14.64 -17.76 12.18
CA GLU A 160 14.24 -18.22 10.83
C GLU A 160 12.92 -17.60 10.35
N GLU A 161 12.07 -17.17 11.27
CA GLU A 161 10.78 -16.50 11.01
C GLU A 161 10.92 -15.05 10.60
N ILE A 162 12.14 -14.49 10.65
CA ILE A 162 12.43 -13.12 10.25
C ILE A 162 13.29 -13.12 8.99
N ARG A 163 12.86 -12.41 7.98
CA ARG A 163 13.59 -12.22 6.72
C ARG A 163 13.81 -10.73 6.46
N ILE A 164 15.02 -10.38 6.07
CA ILE A 164 15.30 -9.03 5.57
C ILE A 164 15.06 -9.04 4.07
N GLY A 165 14.10 -8.21 3.63
CA GLY A 165 13.73 -8.08 2.23
C GLY A 165 14.59 -7.07 1.50
N ALA A 166 14.82 -5.91 2.09
CA ALA A 166 15.59 -4.82 1.49
C ALA A 166 16.23 -3.92 2.56
N VAL A 167 17.23 -3.16 2.15
CA VAL A 167 17.84 -2.08 2.93
C VAL A 167 17.92 -0.84 2.05
N LEU A 168 17.40 0.28 2.54
CA LEU A 168 17.58 1.58 1.91
C LEU A 168 18.76 2.28 2.59
N ARG A 169 19.82 2.57 1.81
CA ARG A 169 21.01 3.30 2.21
C ARG A 169 21.31 4.39 1.19
N ASP A 170 21.48 5.63 1.64
CA ASP A 170 21.78 6.77 0.77
C ASP A 170 20.79 6.90 -0.41
N LYS A 171 19.49 6.71 -0.15
CA LYS A 171 18.40 6.70 -1.14
C LYS A 171 18.50 5.59 -2.20
N LYS A 172 19.32 4.56 -1.98
CA LYS A 172 19.44 3.41 -2.86
C LYS A 172 18.95 2.15 -2.18
N VAL A 173 18.07 1.43 -2.86
CA VAL A 173 17.60 0.13 -2.38
C VAL A 173 18.64 -0.94 -2.67
N VAL A 174 19.00 -1.71 -1.65
CA VAL A 174 19.94 -2.83 -1.72
C VAL A 174 19.25 -4.09 -1.22
N ILE A 175 19.33 -5.18 -1.97
CA ILE A 175 18.92 -6.50 -1.48
C ILE A 175 20.13 -7.11 -0.75
N PRO A 176 20.08 -7.25 0.59
CA PRO A 176 21.24 -7.65 1.36
C PRO A 176 21.57 -9.13 1.14
N ARG A 177 22.85 -9.43 0.96
CA ARG A 177 23.39 -10.80 0.95
C ARG A 177 23.98 -11.12 2.31
N SER A 178 24.34 -12.37 2.53
CA SER A 178 24.87 -12.89 3.82
C SER A 178 26.05 -12.09 4.40
N ASN A 179 26.87 -11.47 3.54
CA ASN A 179 28.01 -10.63 3.90
C ASN A 179 27.69 -9.13 3.97
N PHE A 180 26.41 -8.74 3.87
CA PHE A 180 26.02 -7.34 4.00
C PHE A 180 26.25 -6.87 5.44
N VAL A 181 26.92 -5.73 5.60
CA VAL A 181 27.19 -5.09 6.88
C VAL A 181 26.24 -3.93 7.09
N PHE A 182 25.47 -3.98 8.17
CA PHE A 182 24.56 -2.90 8.53
C PHE A 182 25.30 -1.70 9.08
N LYS A 183 24.82 -0.51 8.74
CA LYS A 183 25.36 0.77 9.20
C LYS A 183 24.27 1.60 9.87
N LYS A 184 24.66 2.60 10.62
CA LYS A 184 23.77 3.62 11.11
C LYS A 184 23.01 4.27 9.97
N ASP A 185 21.76 4.64 10.21
CA ASP A 185 20.83 5.31 9.28
C ASP A 185 20.38 4.41 8.10
N ASP A 186 20.70 3.10 8.12
CA ASP A 186 20.10 2.14 7.20
C ASP A 186 18.62 1.96 7.56
N GLN A 187 17.71 2.15 6.60
CA GLN A 187 16.32 1.75 6.75
C GLN A 187 16.17 0.31 6.27
N VAL A 188 15.73 -0.57 7.15
CA VAL A 188 15.67 -2.01 6.89
C VAL A 188 14.22 -2.47 6.84
N VAL A 189 13.87 -3.18 5.77
CA VAL A 189 12.55 -3.78 5.59
C VAL A 189 12.61 -5.25 5.97
N PHE A 190 11.86 -5.64 6.97
CA PHE A 190 11.73 -6.99 7.48
C PHE A 190 10.39 -7.61 7.11
N LEU A 191 10.39 -8.90 6.86
CA LEU A 191 9.21 -9.75 6.97
C LEU A 191 9.36 -10.57 8.25
N ALA A 192 8.43 -10.43 9.17
CA ALA A 192 8.44 -11.14 10.44
C ALA A 192 7.10 -11.85 10.67
N LYS A 193 7.16 -13.07 11.22
CA LYS A 193 5.95 -13.72 11.73
C LYS A 193 5.46 -12.99 12.98
N LYS A 194 4.16 -12.89 13.18
CA LYS A 194 3.54 -12.13 14.27
C LYS A 194 4.16 -12.44 15.65
N ASP A 195 4.41 -13.72 15.91
CA ASP A 195 4.98 -14.15 17.19
C ASP A 195 6.45 -13.73 17.38
N SER A 196 7.14 -13.32 16.32
CA SER A 196 8.55 -12.93 16.32
C SER A 196 8.76 -11.41 16.32
N ILE A 197 7.68 -10.62 16.34
CA ILE A 197 7.74 -9.16 16.29
C ILE A 197 8.45 -8.57 17.50
N SER A 198 8.20 -9.10 18.70
CA SER A 198 8.87 -8.67 19.93
C SER A 198 10.40 -8.82 19.86
N PHE A 199 10.88 -9.78 19.08
CA PHE A 199 12.32 -9.95 18.84
C PHE A 199 12.85 -8.81 17.95
N VAL A 200 12.11 -8.43 16.89
CA VAL A 200 12.48 -7.30 16.03
C VAL A 200 12.52 -6.00 16.85
N GLU A 201 11.50 -5.75 17.66
CA GLU A 201 11.46 -4.58 18.55
C GLU A 201 12.69 -4.51 19.48
N ASN A 202 13.14 -5.65 20.02
CA ASN A 202 14.31 -5.69 20.91
C ASN A 202 15.61 -5.38 20.17
N ILE A 203 15.79 -5.85 18.93
CA ILE A 203 16.98 -5.55 18.10
C ILE A 203 17.10 -4.05 17.81
N PHE A 204 15.96 -3.37 17.63
CA PHE A 204 15.89 -1.94 17.31
C PHE A 204 15.60 -1.07 18.53
N ARG A 205 15.58 -1.63 19.72
CA ARG A 205 15.29 -0.90 20.94
C ARG A 205 16.36 0.12 21.23
N LEU A 206 15.94 1.37 21.45
CA LEU A 206 16.69 2.33 22.22
C LEU A 206 16.90 1.73 23.63
N SER A 207 18.14 1.58 24.06
CA SER A 207 18.42 1.31 25.47
C SER A 207 17.73 2.41 26.26
N SER A 208 16.66 2.07 26.97
CA SER A 208 16.08 2.96 27.96
C SER A 208 17.17 3.20 29.01
N VAL A 209 17.71 4.41 29.05
CA VAL A 209 18.48 4.91 30.17
C VAL A 209 17.53 5.11 31.33
#